data_099b4ba320eb3907c9af2611726c9a8a
#
_entry.id   099b4ba320eb3907c9af2611726c9a8a
#
_cell.length_a   1.000
_cell.length_b   1.000
_cell.length_c   1.000
_cell.angle_alpha   90.00
_cell.angle_beta   90.00
_cell.angle_gamma   90.00
#
_symmetry.space_group_name_H-M   'P 1'
#
loop_
_entity.id
_entity.type
_entity.pdbx_description
1 polymer ?
#
loop_
_entity_poly.entity_id
_entity_poly.type
_entity_poly.pdbx_seq_one_letter_code
_entity_poly.pdbx_strand_id
1 'polypeptide(L)'
;MFAFPYSGTTLVLAQMPPILNVIGWFVVGVLGLVLFIFFITFGRLYIQALSSGVKIGIFAFIGMWLRKVSPRIIVDNLIMARKAGVTDVHTNKLEAHYMAKGNVRRVVQALVAANKADMNLNFDQAAAIDLAGRDVLDAVRTSV
;
A
#
# COMPACT_ATOMS: atom_id res chain seq x y z
N MET A 1 21.18 -49.60 -28.37
CA MET A 1 20.14 -48.84 -29.10
C MET A 1 19.05 -48.50 -28.08
N PHE A 2 19.26 -47.37 -27.35
CA PHE A 2 18.34 -46.95 -26.29
C PHE A 2 17.46 -45.82 -26.85
N ALA A 3 16.17 -46.18 -27.10
CA ALA A 3 15.15 -45.20 -27.44
C ALA A 3 14.72 -44.49 -26.15
N PHE A 4 15.00 -43.18 -26.01
CA PHE A 4 14.42 -42.36 -24.97
C PHE A 4 12.94 -42.13 -25.27
N PRO A 5 12.04 -42.40 -24.33
CA PRO A 5 10.63 -42.06 -24.50
C PRO A 5 10.53 -40.55 -24.46
N TYR A 6 10.24 -39.92 -25.59
CA TYR A 6 9.83 -38.53 -25.63
C TYR A 6 8.64 -38.34 -24.70
N SER A 7 8.83 -37.53 -23.67
CA SER A 7 7.81 -37.25 -22.67
C SER A 7 6.53 -36.76 -23.33
N GLY A 8 5.40 -37.45 -23.07
CA GLY A 8 4.10 -37.20 -23.69
C GLY A 8 3.53 -35.77 -23.50
N THR A 9 4.18 -34.96 -22.69
CA THR A 9 3.81 -33.56 -22.45
C THR A 9 4.02 -32.67 -23.68
N THR A 10 5.04 -32.90 -24.49
CA THR A 10 5.29 -32.10 -25.71
C THR A 10 4.30 -32.43 -26.83
N LEU A 11 3.83 -33.69 -26.88
CA LEU A 11 2.85 -34.12 -27.88
C LEU A 11 1.44 -33.60 -27.58
N VAL A 12 1.07 -33.49 -26.31
CA VAL A 12 -0.26 -32.96 -25.91
C VAL A 12 -0.39 -31.48 -26.28
N LEU A 13 0.68 -30.70 -26.15
CA LEU A 13 0.69 -29.30 -26.54
C LEU A 13 0.60 -29.08 -28.06
N ALA A 14 1.14 -30.04 -28.85
CA ALA A 14 1.10 -29.99 -30.32
C ALA A 14 -0.26 -30.35 -30.91
N GLN A 15 -1.14 -31.01 -30.15
CA GLN A 15 -2.48 -31.46 -30.58
C GLN A 15 -3.61 -30.51 -30.14
N MET A 16 -3.28 -29.41 -29.42
CA MET A 16 -4.30 -28.44 -29.09
C MET A 16 -4.81 -27.72 -30.34
N PRO A 17 -6.15 -27.65 -30.52
CA PRO A 17 -6.70 -26.91 -31.67
C PRO A 17 -6.14 -25.48 -31.66
N PRO A 18 -5.84 -24.91 -32.85
CA PRO A 18 -5.17 -23.60 -32.96
C PRO A 18 -5.89 -22.50 -32.17
N ILE A 19 -7.18 -22.63 -31.98
CA ILE A 19 -8.02 -21.71 -31.22
C ILE A 19 -7.65 -21.65 -29.72
N LEU A 20 -7.33 -22.80 -29.11
CA LEU A 20 -6.90 -22.86 -27.70
C LEU A 20 -5.53 -22.22 -27.49
N ASN A 21 -4.66 -22.35 -28.50
CA ASN A 21 -3.33 -21.73 -28.46
C ASN A 21 -3.44 -20.19 -28.56
N VAL A 22 -4.32 -19.69 -29.43
CA VAL A 22 -4.60 -18.25 -29.56
C VAL A 22 -5.22 -17.70 -28.27
N ILE A 23 -6.18 -18.40 -27.67
CA ILE A 23 -6.78 -18.02 -26.38
C ILE A 23 -5.70 -18.01 -25.27
N GLY A 24 -4.83 -19.01 -25.25
CA GLY A 24 -3.72 -19.08 -24.27
C GLY A 24 -2.80 -17.86 -24.38
N TRP A 25 -2.36 -17.50 -25.56
CA TRP A 25 -1.52 -16.31 -25.80
C TRP A 25 -2.25 -15.00 -25.46
N PHE A 26 -3.56 -14.94 -25.74
CA PHE A 26 -4.39 -13.78 -25.38
C PHE A 26 -4.49 -13.61 -23.86
N VAL A 27 -4.74 -14.71 -23.12
CA VAL A 27 -4.79 -14.68 -21.64
C VAL A 27 -3.45 -14.28 -21.04
N VAL A 28 -2.34 -14.84 -21.55
CA VAL A 28 -0.98 -14.47 -21.11
C VAL A 28 -0.70 -12.99 -21.39
N GLY A 29 -1.09 -12.50 -22.56
CA GLY A 29 -0.94 -11.08 -22.93
C GLY A 29 -1.73 -10.14 -22.02
N VAL A 30 -2.99 -10.47 -21.73
CA VAL A 30 -3.84 -9.70 -20.82
C VAL A 30 -3.28 -9.73 -19.40
N LEU A 31 -2.85 -10.91 -18.90
CA LEU A 31 -2.25 -11.04 -17.58
C LEU A 31 -0.96 -10.24 -17.49
N GLY A 32 -0.10 -10.30 -18.52
CA GLY A 32 1.13 -9.51 -18.60
C GLY A 32 0.85 -8.00 -18.58
N LEU A 33 -0.17 -7.56 -19.33
CA LEU A 33 -0.59 -6.16 -19.36
C LEU A 33 -1.08 -5.68 -17.98
N VAL A 34 -1.91 -6.48 -17.32
CA VAL A 34 -2.42 -6.18 -15.97
C VAL A 34 -1.28 -6.08 -14.97
N LEU A 35 -0.34 -7.03 -14.98
CA LEU A 35 0.85 -6.99 -14.13
C LEU A 35 1.74 -5.78 -14.44
N PHE A 36 1.90 -5.41 -15.70
CA PHE A 36 2.68 -4.26 -16.13
C PHE A 36 2.08 -2.95 -15.62
N ILE A 37 0.76 -2.75 -15.76
CA ILE A 37 0.04 -1.59 -15.24
C ILE A 37 0.15 -1.55 -13.71
N PHE A 38 0.00 -2.69 -13.06
CA PHE A 38 0.15 -2.82 -11.61
C PHE A 38 1.56 -2.40 -11.16
N PHE A 39 2.59 -2.85 -11.86
CA PHE A 39 3.99 -2.52 -11.55
C PHE A 39 4.32 -1.03 -11.74
N ILE A 40 3.79 -0.40 -12.79
CA ILE A 40 3.97 1.04 -13.02
C ILE A 40 3.24 1.84 -11.94
N THR A 41 2.00 1.46 -11.61
CA THR A 41 1.16 2.21 -10.67
C THR A 41 1.69 2.11 -9.23
N PHE A 42 2.07 0.92 -8.80
CA PHE A 42 2.49 0.66 -7.42
C PHE A 42 4.01 0.64 -7.23
N GLY A 43 4.80 0.39 -8.29
CA GLY A 43 6.25 0.29 -8.20
C GLY A 43 6.89 1.61 -7.74
N ARG A 44 6.41 2.74 -8.23
CA ARG A 44 6.89 4.06 -7.79
C ARG A 44 6.65 4.31 -6.31
N LEU A 45 5.45 3.99 -5.81
CA LEU A 45 5.10 4.10 -4.39
C LEU A 45 5.93 3.15 -3.53
N TYR A 46 6.17 1.94 -4.02
CA TYR A 46 6.98 0.95 -3.32
C TYR A 46 8.44 1.40 -3.18
N ILE A 47 9.05 1.91 -4.26
CA ILE A 47 10.41 2.44 -4.24
C ILE A 47 10.50 3.66 -3.30
N GLN A 48 9.51 4.54 -3.33
CA GLN A 48 9.45 5.72 -2.45
C GLN A 48 9.33 5.31 -0.97
N ALA A 49 8.51 4.31 -0.65
CA ALA A 49 8.39 3.78 0.71
C ALA A 49 9.70 3.15 1.17
N LEU A 50 10.33 2.34 0.33
CA LEU A 50 11.58 1.64 0.64
C LEU A 50 12.72 2.63 0.89
N SER A 51 12.88 3.64 0.04
CA SER A 51 13.91 4.68 0.18
C SER A 51 13.71 5.58 1.42
N SER A 52 12.49 5.62 1.95
CA SER A 52 12.15 6.40 3.17
C SER A 52 12.21 5.55 4.44
N GLY A 53 12.75 4.33 4.39
CA GLY A 53 12.87 3.42 5.53
C GLY A 53 11.53 2.81 6.01
N VAL A 54 10.49 2.95 5.21
CA VAL A 54 9.17 2.41 5.51
C VAL A 54 9.04 1.01 4.92
N LYS A 55 9.02 -0.01 5.78
CA LYS A 55 8.86 -1.41 5.36
C LYS A 55 7.37 -1.75 5.21
N ILE A 56 6.85 -1.64 4.00
CA ILE A 56 5.49 -2.10 3.67
C ILE A 56 5.61 -3.29 2.73
N GLY A 57 5.04 -4.42 3.10
CA GLY A 57 5.02 -5.60 2.25
C GLY A 57 4.12 -5.40 1.01
N ILE A 58 4.49 -5.98 -0.12
CA ILE A 58 3.71 -5.91 -1.37
C ILE A 58 2.27 -6.40 -1.15
N PHE A 59 2.09 -7.44 -0.33
CA PHE A 59 0.76 -7.96 0.02
C PHE A 59 -0.11 -6.96 0.79
N ALA A 60 0.49 -6.01 1.52
CA ALA A 60 -0.26 -4.95 2.20
C ALA A 60 -0.95 -4.02 1.19
N PHE A 61 -0.31 -3.72 0.04
CA PHE A 61 -0.92 -2.91 -1.02
C PHE A 61 -2.16 -3.58 -1.61
N ILE A 62 -2.11 -4.90 -1.84
CA ILE A 62 -3.25 -5.68 -2.31
C ILE A 62 -4.37 -5.67 -1.26
N GLY A 63 -4.02 -5.85 0.02
CA GLY A 63 -4.96 -5.79 1.13
C GLY A 63 -5.66 -4.42 1.27
N MET A 64 -4.91 -3.31 1.13
CA MET A 64 -5.46 -1.96 1.12
C MET A 64 -6.44 -1.75 -0.05
N TRP A 65 -6.05 -2.22 -1.24
CA TRP A 65 -6.89 -2.09 -2.43
C TRP A 65 -8.22 -2.84 -2.27
N LEU A 66 -8.19 -4.07 -1.75
CA LEU A 66 -9.39 -4.87 -1.47
C LEU A 66 -10.32 -4.20 -0.43
N ARG A 67 -9.75 -3.51 0.55
CA ARG A 67 -10.51 -2.76 1.57
C ARG A 67 -10.91 -1.35 1.13
N LYS A 68 -10.65 -0.99 -0.13
CA LYS A 68 -10.90 0.36 -0.70
C LYS A 68 -10.15 1.48 0.08
N VAL A 69 -9.03 1.14 0.70
CA VAL A 69 -8.12 2.10 1.33
C VAL A 69 -7.15 2.59 0.26
N SER A 70 -6.94 3.91 0.16
CA SER A 70 -5.97 4.46 -0.78
C SER A 70 -4.53 4.23 -0.29
N PRO A 71 -3.74 3.34 -0.94
CA PRO A 71 -2.37 3.07 -0.50
C PRO A 71 -1.50 4.32 -0.54
N ARG A 72 -1.73 5.20 -1.50
CA ARG A 72 -0.99 6.47 -1.64
C ARG A 72 -1.13 7.35 -0.39
N ILE A 73 -2.36 7.51 0.11
CA ILE A 73 -2.60 8.32 1.31
C ILE A 73 -1.87 7.72 2.51
N ILE A 74 -1.94 6.41 2.69
CA ILE A 74 -1.29 5.72 3.81
C ILE A 74 0.23 5.86 3.73
N VAL A 75 0.82 5.56 2.57
CA VAL A 75 2.28 5.60 2.36
C VAL A 75 2.84 7.02 2.53
N ASP A 76 2.22 8.02 1.89
CA ASP A 76 2.69 9.41 1.94
C ASP A 76 2.69 9.94 3.37
N ASN A 77 1.64 9.65 4.14
CA ASN A 77 1.54 10.07 5.54
C ASN A 77 2.48 9.30 6.47
N LEU A 78 2.68 8.01 6.20
CA LEU A 78 3.65 7.21 6.95
C LEU A 78 5.09 7.70 6.72
N ILE A 79 5.43 8.05 5.48
CA ILE A 79 6.72 8.67 5.13
C ILE A 79 6.89 10.02 5.85
N MET A 80 5.83 10.85 5.86
CA MET A 80 5.85 12.13 6.56
C MET A 80 6.13 11.94 8.05
N ALA A 81 5.44 11.03 8.71
CA ALA A 81 5.64 10.72 10.13
C ALA A 81 7.08 10.26 10.40
N ARG A 82 7.58 9.30 9.61
CA ARG A 82 8.94 8.77 9.77
C ARG A 82 10.02 9.82 9.59
N LYS A 83 9.91 10.69 8.57
CA LYS A 83 10.84 11.80 8.33
C LYS A 83 10.84 12.83 9.46
N ALA A 84 9.73 12.97 10.15
CA ALA A 84 9.59 13.88 11.29
C ALA A 84 9.98 13.24 12.63
N GLY A 85 10.46 11.99 12.64
CA GLY A 85 10.86 11.27 13.86
C GLY A 85 9.70 10.69 14.67
N VAL A 86 8.47 10.72 14.15
CA VAL A 86 7.29 10.15 14.82
C VAL A 86 7.26 8.65 14.58
N THR A 87 7.53 7.85 15.61
CA THR A 87 7.66 6.38 15.52
C THR A 87 6.37 5.62 15.83
N ASP A 88 5.43 6.23 16.55
CA ASP A 88 4.16 5.58 16.98
C ASP A 88 3.15 5.40 15.83
N VAL A 89 3.45 5.93 14.65
CA VAL A 89 2.57 5.82 13.48
C VAL A 89 2.88 4.54 12.71
N HIS A 90 1.91 3.63 12.66
CA HIS A 90 1.99 2.36 11.95
C HIS A 90 0.92 2.26 10.87
N THR A 91 1.20 1.48 9.81
CA THR A 91 0.29 1.25 8.68
C THR A 91 -1.11 0.85 9.14
N ASN A 92 -1.21 -0.09 10.07
CA ASN A 92 -2.48 -0.62 10.58
C ASN A 92 -3.33 0.47 11.25
N LYS A 93 -2.71 1.36 12.03
CA LYS A 93 -3.38 2.47 12.69
C LYS A 93 -3.94 3.47 11.67
N LEU A 94 -3.14 3.79 10.65
CA LEU A 94 -3.56 4.69 9.55
C LEU A 94 -4.71 4.09 8.73
N GLU A 95 -4.64 2.79 8.41
CA GLU A 95 -5.70 2.09 7.70
C GLU A 95 -7.02 2.08 8.49
N ALA A 96 -6.95 1.74 9.78
CA ALA A 96 -8.12 1.72 10.67
C ALA A 96 -8.76 3.10 10.76
N HIS A 97 -7.95 4.16 10.92
CA HIS A 97 -8.44 5.54 10.97
C HIS A 97 -9.06 5.97 9.63
N TYR A 98 -8.45 5.59 8.50
CA TYR A 98 -9.00 5.85 7.17
C TYR A 98 -10.36 5.16 6.97
N MET A 99 -10.48 3.89 7.39
CA MET A 99 -11.74 3.14 7.30
C MET A 99 -12.83 3.73 8.21
N ALA A 100 -12.44 4.30 9.35
CA ALA A 100 -13.35 5.04 10.25
C ALA A 100 -13.76 6.43 9.70
N LYS A 101 -13.38 6.77 8.45
CA LYS A 101 -13.63 8.07 7.80
C LYS A 101 -12.90 9.25 8.45
N GLY A 102 -11.87 8.98 9.24
CA GLY A 102 -11.01 10.00 9.81
C GLY A 102 -10.07 10.62 8.77
N ASN A 103 -9.56 11.80 9.07
CA ASN A 103 -8.62 12.51 8.23
C ASN A 103 -7.17 12.15 8.58
N VAL A 104 -6.66 11.08 7.94
CA VAL A 104 -5.30 10.57 8.16
C VAL A 104 -4.23 11.65 8.06
N ARG A 105 -4.34 12.52 7.05
CA ARG A 105 -3.36 13.57 6.82
C ARG A 105 -3.34 14.59 7.96
N ARG A 106 -4.51 15.01 8.44
CA ARG A 106 -4.63 15.98 9.55
C ARG A 106 -4.04 15.42 10.83
N VAL A 107 -4.36 14.16 11.15
CA VAL A 107 -3.82 13.48 12.33
C VAL A 107 -2.29 13.40 12.28
N VAL A 108 -1.73 12.97 11.15
CA VAL A 108 -0.26 12.87 11.01
C VAL A 108 0.40 14.25 11.07
N GLN A 109 -0.20 15.29 10.46
CA GLN A 109 0.32 16.65 10.54
C GLN A 109 0.30 17.17 11.99
N ALA A 110 -0.75 16.87 12.75
CA ALA A 110 -0.83 17.25 14.16
C ALA A 110 0.24 16.54 15.01
N LEU A 111 0.46 15.23 14.76
CA LEU A 111 1.52 14.48 15.43
C LEU A 111 2.92 15.02 15.12
N VAL A 112 3.15 15.39 13.86
CA VAL A 112 4.42 16.02 13.45
C VAL A 112 4.60 17.40 14.12
N ALA A 113 3.54 18.20 14.22
CA ALA A 113 3.58 19.48 14.91
C ALA A 113 3.83 19.32 16.41
N ALA A 114 3.13 18.38 17.05
CA ALA A 114 3.30 18.06 18.47
C ALA A 114 4.72 17.55 18.77
N ASN A 115 5.27 16.68 17.92
CA ASN A 115 6.64 16.19 18.08
C ASN A 115 7.69 17.31 17.94
N LYS A 116 7.46 18.28 17.06
CA LYS A 116 8.33 19.44 16.91
C LYS A 116 8.25 20.41 18.08
N ALA A 117 7.11 20.45 18.76
CA ALA A 117 6.87 21.28 19.95
C ALA A 117 7.18 20.54 21.26
N ASP A 118 7.79 19.36 21.17
CA ASP A 118 8.09 18.49 22.33
C ASP A 118 6.86 18.14 23.18
N MET A 119 5.69 18.08 22.53
CA MET A 119 4.43 17.73 23.17
C MET A 119 4.19 16.22 23.11
N ASN A 120 3.75 15.65 24.20
CA ASN A 120 3.44 14.22 24.30
C ASN A 120 2.02 13.94 23.76
N LEU A 121 1.90 13.82 22.43
CA LEU A 121 0.67 13.43 21.75
C LEU A 121 0.87 12.10 21.03
N ASN A 122 0.11 11.09 21.41
CA ASN A 122 0.15 9.79 20.74
C ASN A 122 -0.90 9.70 19.60
N PHE A 123 -0.73 8.70 18.71
CA PHE A 123 -1.62 8.51 17.57
C PHE A 123 -3.08 8.29 17.98
N ASP A 124 -3.31 7.50 19.02
CA ASP A 124 -4.67 7.10 19.41
C ASP A 124 -5.46 8.30 19.97
N GLN A 125 -4.79 9.19 20.71
CA GLN A 125 -5.38 10.45 21.18
C GLN A 125 -5.71 11.39 20.01
N ALA A 126 -4.77 11.57 19.09
CA ALA A 126 -4.98 12.41 17.91
C ALA A 126 -6.12 11.89 17.03
N ALA A 127 -6.17 10.58 16.81
CA ALA A 127 -7.22 9.92 16.07
C ALA A 127 -8.60 10.06 16.73
N ALA A 128 -8.67 9.93 18.06
CA ALA A 128 -9.92 10.11 18.81
C ALA A 128 -10.46 11.55 18.68
N ILE A 129 -9.59 12.55 18.74
CA ILE A 129 -9.97 13.96 18.56
C ILE A 129 -10.52 14.21 17.16
N ASP A 130 -9.84 13.67 16.13
CA ASP A 130 -10.27 13.83 14.73
C ASP A 130 -11.62 13.15 14.47
N LEU A 131 -11.83 11.93 14.99
CA LEU A 131 -13.10 11.21 14.88
C LEU A 131 -14.23 11.86 15.64
N ALA A 132 -13.91 12.61 16.71
CA ALA A 132 -14.89 13.45 17.40
C ALA A 132 -15.26 14.74 16.63
N GLY A 133 -14.74 14.92 15.41
CA GLY A 133 -15.02 16.06 14.54
C GLY A 133 -14.26 17.34 14.91
N ARG A 134 -13.25 17.25 15.81
CA ARG A 134 -12.42 18.38 16.21
C ARG A 134 -11.16 18.47 15.33
N ASP A 135 -10.65 19.69 15.16
CA ASP A 135 -9.38 19.89 14.46
C ASP A 135 -8.20 19.66 15.41
N VAL A 136 -7.55 18.52 15.23
CA VAL A 136 -6.38 18.11 16.04
C VAL A 136 -5.22 19.06 15.83
N LEU A 137 -5.02 19.54 14.59
CA LEU A 137 -3.92 20.42 14.26
C LEU A 137 -4.09 21.80 14.92
N ASP A 138 -5.32 22.30 14.95
CA ASP A 138 -5.66 23.55 15.64
C ASP A 138 -5.49 23.39 17.15
N ALA A 139 -5.95 22.29 17.72
CA ALA A 139 -5.77 22.00 19.15
C ALA A 139 -4.28 21.98 19.53
N VAL A 140 -3.40 21.39 18.75
CA VAL A 140 -1.95 21.41 18.98
C VAL A 140 -1.38 22.81 18.88
N ARG A 141 -1.76 23.59 17.85
CA ARG A 141 -1.26 24.95 17.64
C ARG A 141 -1.66 25.93 18.73
N THR A 142 -2.85 25.75 19.31
CA THR A 142 -3.35 26.60 20.39
C THR A 142 -2.81 26.20 21.76
N SER A 143 -2.20 25.02 21.87
CA SER A 143 -1.60 24.52 23.10
C SER A 143 -0.08 24.86 23.22
N VAL A 144 0.50 25.38 22.14
CA VAL A 144 1.88 25.88 22.09
C VAL A 144 1.87 27.40 22.32
#